data_17e35ed823d80145557352a98c835cd2
#
_entry.id   17e35ed823d80145557352a98c835cd2
#
_cell.length_a   1.000
_cell.length_b   1.000
_cell.length_c   1.000
_cell.angle_alpha   90.00
_cell.angle_beta   90.00
_cell.angle_gamma   90.00
#
_symmetry.space_group_name_H-M   'P 1'
#
loop_
_entity.id
_entity.type
_entity.pdbx_description
1 polymer ?
#
loop_
_entity_poly.entity_id
_entity_poly.type
_entity_poly.pdbx_seq_one_letter_code
_entity_poly.pdbx_strand_id
1 'polypeptide(L)'
;MFVFIVEGNIGIAQPEWADAILCMEQGDKEDNACMVEIGKLLTEGKGKRVYETNDPDTAVVYFKDEALAFHGLKRGRILGKGEVNNAICAHLFTMLHEKGIRTHFIRTLDARQSLVHRCDIIPIAVKIRNRVAGSLVSRTGLTTGTKLDSPIVEFELRDEYLENPLINGTHAVALHLATQEELRFIVDTALKINQILSDYTAEIGVELVDFKVEFGRWDGQIILADEISPDTARFWDAKTHEPMDIDRFRRDLGNVEQAYQELLRRMMGE
;
A
#
# COMPACT_ATOMS: atom_id res chain seq x y z
N MET A 1 -15.05 -1.91 -24.72
CA MET A 1 -15.77 -0.67 -25.12
C MET A 1 -16.86 -1.07 -26.09
N PHE A 2 -18.08 -1.29 -25.59
CA PHE A 2 -19.25 -1.54 -26.44
C PHE A 2 -20.11 -0.28 -26.44
N VAL A 3 -20.34 0.26 -27.62
CA VAL A 3 -21.19 1.43 -27.83
C VAL A 3 -22.55 0.94 -28.31
N PHE A 4 -23.60 1.23 -27.55
CA PHE A 4 -24.98 1.08 -28.03
C PHE A 4 -25.57 2.47 -28.26
N ILE A 5 -26.08 2.68 -29.46
CA ILE A 5 -26.83 3.91 -29.84
C ILE A 5 -28.31 3.57 -29.82
N VAL A 6 -29.07 4.20 -28.93
CA VAL A 6 -30.52 4.27 -28.99
C VAL A 6 -30.89 5.70 -28.67
N GLU A 7 -31.48 6.35 -29.69
CA GLU A 7 -32.14 7.66 -29.62
C GLU A 7 -31.39 8.81 -28.89
N GLY A 8 -30.30 9.28 -29.50
CA GLY A 8 -29.85 10.66 -29.30
C GLY A 8 -29.07 10.98 -28.00
N ASN A 9 -28.82 10.02 -27.11
CA ASN A 9 -27.97 10.23 -25.97
C ASN A 9 -26.80 9.21 -25.97
N ILE A 10 -25.57 9.73 -25.88
CA ILE A 10 -24.37 8.91 -25.74
C ILE A 10 -24.24 8.54 -24.24
N GLY A 11 -24.71 7.35 -23.88
CA GLY A 11 -24.45 6.77 -22.57
C GLY A 11 -23.14 6.02 -22.59
N ILE A 12 -22.16 6.44 -21.79
CA ILE A 12 -20.97 5.65 -21.48
C ILE A 12 -21.40 4.67 -20.39
N ALA A 13 -21.46 3.37 -20.71
CA ALA A 13 -21.69 2.35 -19.70
C ALA A 13 -20.51 2.36 -18.73
N GLN A 14 -20.78 2.66 -17.48
CA GLN A 14 -19.82 2.51 -16.39
C GLN A 14 -19.65 1.01 -16.08
N PRO A 15 -18.46 0.54 -15.73
CA PRO A 15 -18.25 -0.86 -15.34
C PRO A 15 -19.00 -1.17 -14.03
N GLU A 16 -19.48 -2.38 -13.89
CA GLU A 16 -20.34 -2.85 -12.78
C GLU A 16 -19.76 -2.60 -11.36
N TRP A 17 -18.44 -2.43 -11.24
CA TRP A 17 -17.82 -2.05 -9.97
C TRP A 17 -18.10 -0.60 -9.53
N ALA A 18 -18.46 0.29 -10.46
CA ALA A 18 -18.85 1.67 -10.12
C ALA A 18 -20.16 1.71 -9.34
N ASP A 19 -21.05 0.72 -9.56
CA ASP A 19 -22.31 0.58 -8.85
C ASP A 19 -22.11 -0.06 -7.47
N ALA A 20 -21.08 -0.90 -7.28
CA ALA A 20 -20.74 -1.47 -5.97
C ALA A 20 -20.21 -0.40 -4.99
N ILE A 21 -19.60 0.65 -5.49
CA ILE A 21 -19.20 1.81 -4.68
C ILE A 21 -20.42 2.67 -4.30
N LEU A 22 -21.45 2.74 -5.15
CA LEU A 22 -22.71 3.44 -4.86
C LEU A 22 -23.62 2.66 -3.88
N CYS A 23 -23.53 1.33 -3.80
CA CYS A 23 -24.39 0.53 -2.92
C CYS A 23 -24.02 0.60 -1.42
N MET A 24 -22.89 1.21 -1.05
CA MET A 24 -22.58 1.53 0.34
C MET A 24 -23.27 2.83 0.84
N GLU A 25 -24.01 3.52 0.00
CA GLU A 25 -24.71 4.78 0.34
C GLU A 25 -26.16 4.60 0.87
N GLN A 26 -26.63 3.38 1.14
CA GLN A 26 -27.98 3.17 1.69
C GLN A 26 -27.95 2.53 3.10
N GLY A 27 -27.35 3.22 4.04
CA GLY A 27 -27.43 2.93 5.46
C GLY A 27 -27.39 4.22 6.27
N ASP A 28 -28.57 4.62 6.74
CA ASP A 28 -28.85 5.65 7.74
C ASP A 28 -28.77 7.14 7.37
N LYS A 29 -29.97 7.69 7.26
CA LYS A 29 -30.23 9.13 7.26
C LYS A 29 -29.87 9.69 8.63
N GLU A 30 -28.80 10.44 8.68
CA GLU A 30 -28.45 11.56 9.56
C GLU A 30 -26.94 11.75 9.67
N ASP A 31 -26.25 11.81 8.52
CA ASP A 31 -24.94 12.46 8.52
C ASP A 31 -24.95 13.52 7.42
N ASN A 32 -24.92 14.76 7.88
CA ASN A 32 -24.46 15.89 7.13
C ASN A 32 -23.03 15.54 6.70
N ALA A 33 -22.86 14.89 5.56
CA ALA A 33 -21.55 14.49 5.02
C ALA A 33 -20.78 15.79 4.80
N CYS A 34 -20.05 16.21 5.82
CA CYS A 34 -19.16 17.34 5.77
C CYS A 34 -18.23 17.11 4.58
N MET A 35 -18.39 17.93 3.54
CA MET A 35 -17.57 17.82 2.32
C MET A 35 -16.12 17.90 2.78
N VAL A 36 -15.30 16.91 2.39
CA VAL A 36 -13.87 16.90 2.68
C VAL A 36 -13.23 18.01 1.85
N GLU A 37 -12.81 19.07 2.50
CA GLU A 37 -12.06 20.14 1.87
C GLU A 37 -10.56 19.84 1.99
N ILE A 38 -9.89 19.79 0.84
CA ILE A 38 -8.44 19.53 0.79
C ILE A 38 -7.71 20.84 1.08
N GLY A 39 -6.93 20.82 2.15
CA GLY A 39 -6.15 21.95 2.64
C GLY A 39 -4.70 21.97 2.13
N LYS A 40 -3.78 22.36 3.00
CA LYS A 40 -2.35 22.49 2.67
C LYS A 40 -1.68 21.13 2.48
N LEU A 41 -0.65 21.10 1.65
CA LEU A 41 0.25 19.97 1.56
C LEU A 41 1.02 19.80 2.88
N LEU A 42 0.86 18.65 3.52
CA LEU A 42 1.59 18.26 4.74
C LEU A 42 2.94 17.66 4.41
N THR A 43 2.96 16.71 3.47
CA THR A 43 4.19 16.03 3.07
C THR A 43 4.08 15.52 1.63
N GLU A 44 5.21 15.43 0.96
CA GLU A 44 5.33 14.82 -0.36
C GLU A 44 6.48 13.81 -0.35
N GLY A 45 6.14 12.55 -0.64
CA GLY A 45 7.08 11.46 -0.86
C GLY A 45 7.19 11.08 -2.34
N LYS A 46 7.85 9.97 -2.59
CA LYS A 46 8.13 9.44 -3.95
C LYS A 46 6.84 9.10 -4.71
N GLY A 47 5.91 8.42 -4.07
CA GLY A 47 4.68 7.92 -4.68
C GLY A 47 3.40 8.65 -4.25
N LYS A 48 3.46 9.51 -3.23
CA LYS A 48 2.27 10.10 -2.60
C LYS A 48 2.46 11.56 -2.21
N ARG A 49 1.33 12.24 -2.03
CA ARG A 49 1.19 13.51 -1.32
C ARG A 49 0.15 13.35 -0.23
N VAL A 50 0.35 14.00 0.90
CA VAL A 50 -0.60 14.02 2.01
C VAL A 50 -1.01 15.47 2.26
N TYR A 51 -2.31 15.70 2.35
CA TYR A 51 -2.91 17.02 2.53
C TYR A 51 -3.71 17.08 3.82
N GLU A 52 -3.76 18.25 4.43
CA GLU A 52 -4.74 18.55 5.49
C GLU A 52 -6.16 18.47 4.95
N THR A 53 -7.11 18.29 5.86
CA THR A 53 -8.53 18.48 5.58
C THR A 53 -9.11 19.56 6.47
N ASN A 54 -10.39 19.87 6.30
CA ASN A 54 -11.16 20.73 7.22
C ASN A 54 -11.36 20.08 8.61
N ASP A 55 -11.07 18.78 8.77
CA ASP A 55 -11.04 18.06 10.03
C ASP A 55 -9.58 17.78 10.44
N PRO A 56 -9.08 18.32 11.57
CA PRO A 56 -7.68 18.15 11.99
C PRO A 56 -7.27 16.70 12.27
N ASP A 57 -8.23 15.79 12.50
CA ASP A 57 -7.99 14.39 12.80
C ASP A 57 -7.90 13.52 11.53
N THR A 58 -8.11 14.13 10.37
CA THR A 58 -8.06 13.44 9.08
C THR A 58 -7.06 14.07 8.11
N ALA A 59 -6.67 13.30 7.11
CA ALA A 59 -5.82 13.73 6.02
C ALA A 59 -6.25 13.07 4.71
N VAL A 60 -5.90 13.69 3.58
CA VAL A 60 -6.09 13.10 2.25
C VAL A 60 -4.75 12.63 1.73
N VAL A 61 -4.68 11.35 1.34
CA VAL A 61 -3.54 10.76 0.64
C VAL A 61 -3.84 10.75 -0.86
N TYR A 62 -2.99 11.40 -1.63
CA TYR A 62 -3.04 11.40 -3.11
C TYR A 62 -1.92 10.53 -3.66
N PHE A 63 -2.25 9.53 -4.48
CA PHE A 63 -1.32 8.59 -5.11
C PHE A 63 -0.88 9.10 -6.49
N LYS A 64 0.45 9.14 -6.69
CA LYS A 64 1.09 9.69 -7.90
C LYS A 64 1.47 8.59 -8.89
N ASP A 65 1.60 8.98 -10.17
CA ASP A 65 2.12 8.12 -11.23
C ASP A 65 3.66 8.10 -11.30
N GLU A 66 4.33 9.02 -10.61
CA GLU A 66 5.78 9.09 -10.57
C GLU A 66 6.37 7.82 -9.96
N ALA A 67 7.37 7.27 -10.65
CA ALA A 67 8.16 6.13 -10.20
C ALA A 67 9.61 6.54 -10.01
N LEU A 68 10.14 6.24 -8.83
CA LEU A 68 11.52 6.51 -8.47
C LEU A 68 12.21 5.20 -8.05
N ALA A 69 13.41 4.97 -8.55
CA ALA A 69 14.24 3.85 -8.15
C ALA A 69 15.68 4.29 -7.91
N PHE A 70 16.44 3.45 -7.16
CA PHE A 70 17.85 3.67 -6.88
C PHE A 70 18.12 5.08 -6.32
N HIS A 71 17.43 5.46 -5.22
CA HIS A 71 17.57 6.78 -4.55
C HIS A 71 17.33 7.97 -5.51
N GLY A 72 16.40 7.80 -6.47
CA GLY A 72 16.04 8.84 -7.44
C GLY A 72 16.95 8.93 -8.67
N LEU A 73 17.93 8.05 -8.80
CA LEU A 73 18.78 7.98 -10.02
C LEU A 73 17.98 7.52 -11.24
N LYS A 74 16.97 6.69 -11.05
CA LYS A 74 16.03 6.31 -12.11
C LYS A 74 14.68 6.94 -11.81
N ARG A 75 14.18 7.72 -12.77
CA ARG A 75 12.91 8.43 -12.69
C ARG A 75 12.06 8.09 -13.91
N GLY A 76 10.76 7.98 -13.71
CA GLY A 76 9.80 7.73 -14.77
C GLY A 76 8.38 7.99 -14.31
N ARG A 77 7.46 7.74 -15.22
CA ARG A 77 6.02 7.80 -14.95
C ARG A 77 5.40 6.50 -15.46
N ILE A 78 4.60 5.87 -14.61
CA ILE A 78 3.82 4.68 -14.94
C ILE A 78 2.37 5.13 -14.96
N LEU A 79 1.75 5.14 -16.15
CA LEU A 79 0.40 5.66 -16.33
C LEU A 79 -0.61 4.80 -15.56
N GLY A 80 -1.48 5.46 -14.78
CA GLY A 80 -2.50 4.79 -13.98
C GLY A 80 -1.97 4.15 -12.69
N LYS A 81 -0.65 4.21 -12.41
CA LYS A 81 -0.08 3.63 -11.18
C LYS A 81 -0.74 4.15 -9.91
N GLY A 82 -0.98 5.46 -9.84
CA GLY A 82 -1.62 6.07 -8.67
C GLY A 82 -3.03 5.51 -8.42
N GLU A 83 -3.81 5.30 -9.47
CA GLU A 83 -5.16 4.71 -9.39
C GLU A 83 -5.10 3.27 -8.90
N VAL A 84 -4.22 2.46 -9.49
CA VAL A 84 -4.01 1.07 -9.09
C VAL A 84 -3.54 0.97 -7.64
N ASN A 85 -2.56 1.77 -7.25
CA ASN A 85 -2.05 1.77 -5.88
C ASN A 85 -3.13 2.16 -4.86
N ASN A 86 -3.93 3.20 -5.16
CA ASN A 86 -5.03 3.61 -4.30
C ASN A 86 -6.09 2.50 -4.16
N ALA A 87 -6.51 1.90 -5.28
CA ALA A 87 -7.51 0.84 -5.27
C ALA A 87 -7.03 -0.42 -4.51
N ILE A 88 -5.81 -0.89 -4.78
CA ILE A 88 -5.22 -2.04 -4.08
C ILE A 88 -5.05 -1.73 -2.59
N CYS A 89 -4.53 -0.55 -2.23
CA CYS A 89 -4.36 -0.16 -0.84
C CYS A 89 -5.70 -0.12 -0.10
N ALA A 90 -6.72 0.49 -0.68
CA ALA A 90 -8.07 0.56 -0.10
C ALA A 90 -8.66 -0.85 0.11
N HIS A 91 -8.57 -1.71 -0.90
CA HIS A 91 -9.04 -3.10 -0.82
C HIS A 91 -8.33 -3.88 0.30
N LEU A 92 -7.00 -3.85 0.32
CA LEU A 92 -6.22 -4.58 1.33
C LEU A 92 -6.45 -4.02 2.74
N PHE A 93 -6.56 -2.71 2.91
CA PHE A 93 -6.80 -2.10 4.22
C PHE A 93 -8.20 -2.40 4.74
N THR A 94 -9.22 -2.41 3.87
CA THR A 94 -10.57 -2.84 4.22
C THR A 94 -10.59 -4.30 4.67
N MET A 95 -9.99 -5.20 3.89
CA MET A 95 -9.87 -6.61 4.24
C MET A 95 -9.12 -6.83 5.57
N LEU A 96 -8.02 -6.11 5.79
CA LEU A 96 -7.25 -6.19 7.03
C LEU A 96 -8.08 -5.68 8.22
N HIS A 97 -8.86 -4.61 8.03
CA HIS A 97 -9.76 -4.09 9.06
C HIS A 97 -10.82 -5.13 9.46
N GLU A 98 -11.44 -5.80 8.51
CA GLU A 98 -12.39 -6.92 8.74
C GLU A 98 -11.75 -8.09 9.49
N LYS A 99 -10.44 -8.30 9.32
CA LYS A 99 -9.64 -9.30 10.05
C LYS A 99 -9.12 -8.80 11.41
N GLY A 100 -9.58 -7.63 11.86
CA GLY A 100 -9.25 -7.06 13.16
C GLY A 100 -7.87 -6.36 13.24
N ILE A 101 -7.31 -5.96 12.09
CA ILE A 101 -6.15 -5.06 12.03
C ILE A 101 -6.66 -3.63 11.89
N ARG A 102 -6.40 -2.78 12.87
CA ARG A 102 -6.75 -1.36 12.76
C ARG A 102 -5.85 -0.67 11.76
N THR A 103 -6.46 0.11 10.86
CA THR A 103 -5.75 0.87 9.83
C THR A 103 -6.12 2.34 9.92
N HIS A 104 -5.30 3.20 9.33
CA HIS A 104 -5.61 4.62 9.20
C HIS A 104 -6.63 4.91 8.08
N PHE A 105 -6.94 3.94 7.22
CA PHE A 105 -7.84 4.10 6.09
C PHE A 105 -9.28 4.29 6.56
N ILE A 106 -9.95 5.33 6.05
CA ILE A 106 -11.36 5.60 6.32
C ILE A 106 -12.19 5.22 5.09
N ARG A 107 -11.91 5.85 3.95
CA ARG A 107 -12.61 5.58 2.68
C ARG A 107 -11.87 6.17 1.47
N THR A 108 -12.18 5.68 0.29
CA THR A 108 -11.76 6.28 -0.97
C THR A 108 -12.57 7.55 -1.26
N LEU A 109 -11.93 8.59 -1.75
CA LEU A 109 -12.57 9.83 -2.20
C LEU A 109 -12.76 9.87 -3.71
N ASP A 110 -11.74 9.43 -4.45
CA ASP A 110 -11.75 9.28 -5.91
C ASP A 110 -10.73 8.20 -6.33
N ALA A 111 -10.53 8.04 -7.63
CA ALA A 111 -9.61 7.04 -8.17
C ALA A 111 -8.18 7.13 -7.61
N ARG A 112 -7.72 8.31 -7.14
CA ARG A 112 -6.35 8.57 -6.70
C ARG A 112 -6.23 9.02 -5.26
N GLN A 113 -7.36 9.24 -4.56
CA GLN A 113 -7.38 9.86 -3.25
C GLN A 113 -8.12 9.00 -2.25
N SER A 114 -7.55 8.89 -1.07
CA SER A 114 -8.18 8.27 0.08
C SER A 114 -8.16 9.20 1.29
N LEU A 115 -9.26 9.20 2.04
CA LEU A 115 -9.35 9.82 3.36
C LEU A 115 -8.78 8.85 4.39
N VAL A 116 -7.95 9.37 5.28
CA VAL A 116 -7.29 8.58 6.31
C VAL A 116 -7.32 9.31 7.66
N HIS A 117 -7.22 8.57 8.77
CA HIS A 117 -6.92 9.16 10.07
C HIS A 117 -5.50 9.77 10.05
N ARG A 118 -5.39 10.99 10.56
CA ARG A 118 -4.11 11.66 10.73
C ARG A 118 -3.42 11.10 11.98
N CYS A 119 -2.46 10.23 11.77
CA CYS A 119 -1.70 9.60 12.84
C CYS A 119 -0.26 10.14 12.92
N ASP A 120 0.33 10.05 14.12
CA ASP A 120 1.75 10.36 14.34
C ASP A 120 2.58 9.14 13.93
N ILE A 121 3.22 9.23 12.76
CA ILE A 121 3.96 8.10 12.17
C ILE A 121 5.17 7.75 13.05
N ILE A 122 5.25 6.50 13.46
CA ILE A 122 6.44 5.94 14.10
C ILE A 122 7.55 5.88 13.04
N PRO A 123 8.72 6.50 13.28
CA PRO A 123 9.74 6.68 12.23
C PRO A 123 10.53 5.38 11.95
N ILE A 124 9.82 4.27 11.87
CA ILE A 124 10.33 2.94 11.58
C ILE A 124 9.42 2.28 10.55
N ALA A 125 10.01 1.81 9.45
CA ALA A 125 9.32 0.91 8.54
C ALA A 125 9.67 -0.54 8.89
N VAL A 126 8.67 -1.43 8.83
CA VAL A 126 8.83 -2.86 9.05
C VAL A 126 8.73 -3.58 7.73
N LYS A 127 9.74 -4.38 7.41
CA LYS A 127 9.75 -5.20 6.21
C LYS A 127 9.66 -6.67 6.58
N ILE A 128 8.68 -7.35 6.01
CA ILE A 128 8.50 -8.80 6.14
C ILE A 128 8.94 -9.45 4.84
N ARG A 129 9.77 -10.50 4.92
CA ARG A 129 10.25 -11.21 3.74
C ARG A 129 9.93 -12.68 3.83
N ASN A 130 9.22 -13.18 2.83
CA ASN A 130 8.88 -14.60 2.66
C ASN A 130 9.83 -15.31 1.70
N ARG A 131 10.46 -14.55 0.79
CA ARG A 131 11.46 -15.03 -0.17
C ARG A 131 12.65 -14.09 -0.25
N VAL A 132 13.74 -14.63 -0.75
CA VAL A 132 14.96 -13.86 -1.04
C VAL A 132 14.73 -13.02 -2.29
N ALA A 133 14.70 -11.69 -2.11
CA ALA A 133 14.57 -10.72 -3.21
C ALA A 133 15.23 -9.38 -2.86
N GLY A 134 15.47 -8.55 -3.87
CA GLY A 134 16.02 -7.21 -3.71
C GLY A 134 17.33 -7.20 -2.89
N SER A 135 17.43 -6.31 -1.91
CA SER A 135 18.65 -6.15 -1.10
C SER A 135 19.02 -7.38 -0.26
N LEU A 136 18.11 -8.31 -0.02
CA LEU A 136 18.43 -9.54 0.70
C LEU A 136 19.38 -10.44 -0.09
N VAL A 137 19.27 -10.46 -1.43
CA VAL A 137 20.18 -11.21 -2.31
C VAL A 137 21.64 -10.78 -2.09
N SER A 138 21.92 -9.47 -2.17
CA SER A 138 23.29 -8.95 -2.02
C SER A 138 23.82 -9.06 -0.60
N ARG A 139 22.95 -9.06 0.42
CA ARG A 139 23.37 -9.18 1.83
C ARG A 139 23.64 -10.62 2.28
N THR A 140 22.99 -11.59 1.63
CA THR A 140 23.09 -13.00 2.07
C THR A 140 23.81 -13.89 1.07
N GLY A 141 23.94 -13.46 -0.20
CA GLY A 141 24.46 -14.29 -1.29
C GLY A 141 23.52 -15.41 -1.75
N LEU A 142 22.30 -15.48 -1.19
CA LEU A 142 21.30 -16.46 -1.58
C LEU A 142 20.67 -16.13 -2.94
N THR A 143 20.23 -17.16 -3.65
CA THR A 143 19.58 -16.99 -4.95
C THR A 143 18.23 -16.32 -4.84
N THR A 144 17.93 -15.39 -5.76
CA THR A 144 16.60 -14.76 -5.86
C THR A 144 15.51 -15.81 -5.96
N GLY A 145 14.42 -15.61 -5.23
CA GLY A 145 13.26 -16.52 -5.22
C GLY A 145 13.39 -17.68 -4.22
N THR A 146 14.53 -17.86 -3.56
CA THR A 146 14.66 -18.86 -2.50
C THR A 146 13.59 -18.61 -1.43
N LYS A 147 12.75 -19.61 -1.17
CA LYS A 147 11.74 -19.56 -0.10
C LYS A 147 12.43 -19.62 1.26
N LEU A 148 11.99 -18.80 2.18
CA LEU A 148 12.47 -18.81 3.56
C LEU A 148 11.59 -19.76 4.39
N ASP A 149 12.21 -20.50 5.31
CA ASP A 149 11.49 -21.43 6.20
C ASP A 149 10.58 -20.69 7.19
N SER A 150 10.96 -19.46 7.53
CA SER A 150 10.15 -18.53 8.32
C SER A 150 10.33 -17.10 7.79
N PRO A 151 9.33 -16.22 7.95
CA PRO A 151 9.46 -14.83 7.53
C PRO A 151 10.61 -14.12 8.27
N ILE A 152 11.41 -13.35 7.53
CA ILE A 152 12.39 -12.43 8.13
C ILE A 152 11.67 -11.11 8.42
N VAL A 153 11.88 -10.57 9.64
CA VAL A 153 11.42 -9.25 10.06
C VAL A 153 12.62 -8.32 10.12
N GLU A 154 12.56 -7.21 9.38
CA GLU A 154 13.59 -6.18 9.36
C GLU A 154 12.98 -4.82 9.70
N PHE A 155 13.78 -3.97 10.37
CA PHE A 155 13.43 -2.57 10.60
C PHE A 155 14.30 -1.67 9.72
N GLU A 156 13.68 -0.67 9.12
CA GLU A 156 14.34 0.44 8.42
C GLU A 156 14.03 1.73 9.16
N LEU A 157 15.05 2.54 9.46
CA LEU A 157 14.82 3.92 9.91
C LEU A 157 14.17 4.71 8.77
N ARG A 158 13.05 5.36 9.06
CA ARG A 158 12.34 6.16 8.07
C ARG A 158 12.98 7.55 7.96
N ASP A 159 14.08 7.60 7.25
CA ASP A 159 14.84 8.80 6.97
C ASP A 159 15.40 8.73 5.54
N GLU A 160 14.76 9.47 4.62
CA GLU A 160 15.16 9.46 3.20
C GLU A 160 16.53 10.08 2.96
N TYR A 161 16.97 11.02 3.82
CA TYR A 161 18.29 11.62 3.72
C TYR A 161 19.39 10.60 4.05
N LEU A 162 19.11 9.69 5.00
CA LEU A 162 19.99 8.56 5.35
C LEU A 162 19.72 7.30 4.50
N GLU A 163 18.91 7.42 3.45
CA GLU A 163 18.54 6.29 2.55
C GLU A 163 17.81 5.12 3.25
N ASN A 164 17.08 5.42 4.32
CA ASN A 164 16.33 4.45 5.11
C ASN A 164 17.18 3.24 5.55
N PRO A 165 18.22 3.44 6.38
CA PRO A 165 19.13 2.39 6.76
C PRO A 165 18.44 1.31 7.59
N LEU A 166 18.95 0.07 7.47
CA LEU A 166 18.53 -1.00 8.35
C LEU A 166 18.99 -0.72 9.80
N ILE A 167 18.05 -0.91 10.72
CA ILE A 167 18.28 -0.85 12.16
C ILE A 167 17.76 -2.13 12.81
N ASN A 168 18.04 -2.34 14.07
CA ASN A 168 17.43 -3.39 14.87
C ASN A 168 16.59 -2.81 16.02
N GLY A 169 15.88 -3.65 16.76
CA GLY A 169 15.01 -3.20 17.84
C GLY A 169 15.74 -2.45 18.96
N THR A 170 17.02 -2.78 19.23
CA THR A 170 17.80 -2.04 20.25
C THR A 170 18.17 -0.64 19.80
N HIS A 171 18.43 -0.43 18.50
CA HIS A 171 18.58 0.92 17.95
C HIS A 171 17.27 1.71 18.10
N ALA A 172 16.12 1.11 17.76
CA ALA A 172 14.83 1.78 17.82
C ALA A 172 14.51 2.27 19.25
N VAL A 173 14.78 1.46 20.25
CA VAL A 173 14.57 1.83 21.66
C VAL A 173 15.59 2.88 22.13
N ALA A 174 16.87 2.67 21.85
CA ALA A 174 17.94 3.56 22.30
C ALA A 174 17.84 4.97 21.67
N LEU A 175 17.29 5.06 20.45
CA LEU A 175 17.05 6.32 19.75
C LEU A 175 15.64 6.93 20.05
N HIS A 176 14.90 6.34 20.98
CA HIS A 176 13.55 6.78 21.37
C HIS A 176 12.55 6.85 20.20
N LEU A 177 12.71 6.00 19.19
CA LEU A 177 11.80 5.92 18.03
C LEU A 177 10.51 5.18 18.41
N ALA A 178 10.66 4.11 19.21
CA ALA A 178 9.55 3.32 19.75
C ALA A 178 9.97 2.67 21.08
N THR A 179 8.97 2.35 21.91
CA THR A 179 9.20 1.55 23.13
C THR A 179 9.33 0.06 22.79
N GLN A 180 9.79 -0.74 23.76
CA GLN A 180 9.88 -2.18 23.58
C GLN A 180 8.50 -2.84 23.41
N GLU A 181 7.46 -2.30 24.08
CA GLU A 181 6.09 -2.77 23.94
C GLU A 181 5.53 -2.45 22.56
N GLU A 182 5.76 -1.23 22.06
CA GLU A 182 5.36 -0.84 20.71
C GLU A 182 6.02 -1.73 19.66
N LEU A 183 7.32 -2.02 19.80
CA LEU A 183 8.03 -2.89 18.85
C LEU A 183 7.46 -4.31 18.84
N ARG A 184 7.12 -4.88 20.01
CA ARG A 184 6.46 -6.20 20.06
C ARG A 184 5.12 -6.17 19.35
N PHE A 185 4.27 -5.18 19.67
CA PHE A 185 2.97 -5.03 19.01
C PHE A 185 3.10 -4.89 17.49
N ILE A 186 4.06 -4.06 17.02
CA ILE A 186 4.33 -3.83 15.61
C ILE A 186 4.76 -5.13 14.91
N VAL A 187 5.68 -5.89 15.50
CA VAL A 187 6.16 -7.16 14.94
C VAL A 187 5.02 -8.19 14.87
N ASP A 188 4.29 -8.38 15.97
CA ASP A 188 3.19 -9.34 16.04
C ASP A 188 2.10 -8.98 15.02
N THR A 189 1.77 -7.69 14.91
CA THR A 189 0.80 -7.21 13.91
C THR A 189 1.30 -7.39 12.49
N ALA A 190 2.57 -7.05 12.19
CA ALA A 190 3.14 -7.23 10.86
C ALA A 190 3.19 -8.71 10.42
N LEU A 191 3.48 -9.63 11.34
CA LEU A 191 3.44 -11.07 11.07
C LEU A 191 2.01 -11.56 10.85
N LYS A 192 1.03 -11.05 11.60
CA LYS A 192 -0.39 -11.34 11.35
C LYS A 192 -0.85 -10.83 9.99
N ILE A 193 -0.46 -9.60 9.61
CA ILE A 193 -0.69 -9.05 8.28
C ILE A 193 -0.07 -9.96 7.21
N ASN A 194 1.18 -10.41 7.42
CA ASN A 194 1.86 -11.31 6.48
C ASN A 194 1.08 -12.58 6.23
N GLN A 195 0.56 -13.22 7.28
CA GLN A 195 -0.24 -14.44 7.14
C GLN A 195 -1.51 -14.17 6.33
N ILE A 196 -2.26 -13.12 6.71
CA ILE A 196 -3.52 -12.76 6.02
C ILE A 196 -3.27 -12.47 4.53
N LEU A 197 -2.25 -11.65 4.23
CA LEU A 197 -1.94 -11.29 2.84
C LEU A 197 -1.40 -12.48 2.04
N SER A 198 -0.57 -13.33 2.64
CA SER A 198 -0.03 -14.51 1.96
C SER A 198 -1.13 -15.51 1.60
N ASP A 199 -2.07 -15.73 2.51
CA ASP A 199 -3.23 -16.61 2.26
C ASP A 199 -4.11 -16.04 1.15
N TYR A 200 -4.48 -14.76 1.25
CA TYR A 200 -5.28 -14.07 0.25
C TYR A 200 -4.64 -14.05 -1.13
N THR A 201 -3.37 -13.67 -1.23
CA THR A 201 -2.68 -13.60 -2.53
C THR A 201 -2.51 -14.96 -3.18
N ALA A 202 -2.32 -16.01 -2.39
CA ALA A 202 -2.23 -17.38 -2.90
C ALA A 202 -3.54 -17.84 -3.58
N GLU A 203 -4.71 -17.45 -3.04
CA GLU A 203 -6.03 -17.77 -3.61
C GLU A 203 -6.20 -17.17 -5.02
N ILE A 204 -5.63 -16.00 -5.28
CA ILE A 204 -5.69 -15.30 -6.57
C ILE A 204 -4.50 -15.59 -7.50
N GLY A 205 -3.69 -16.61 -7.18
CA GLY A 205 -2.54 -17.01 -8.00
C GLY A 205 -1.38 -16.01 -7.99
N VAL A 206 -1.23 -15.27 -6.90
CA VAL A 206 -0.15 -14.30 -6.67
C VAL A 206 0.67 -14.73 -5.46
N GLU A 207 1.97 -14.58 -5.51
CA GLU A 207 2.88 -14.85 -4.43
C GLU A 207 3.36 -13.55 -3.76
N LEU A 208 3.13 -13.41 -2.45
CA LEU A 208 3.66 -12.30 -1.65
C LEU A 208 5.12 -12.61 -1.28
N VAL A 209 6.04 -11.96 -1.95
CA VAL A 209 7.49 -12.17 -1.79
C VAL A 209 8.05 -11.42 -0.57
N ASP A 210 7.78 -10.15 -0.50
CA ASP A 210 8.03 -9.30 0.66
C ASP A 210 7.14 -8.05 0.62
N PHE A 211 7.03 -7.39 1.75
CA PHE A 211 6.34 -6.09 1.81
C PHE A 211 6.89 -5.24 2.94
N LYS A 212 6.67 -3.94 2.82
CA LYS A 212 7.00 -2.93 3.81
C LYS A 212 5.72 -2.30 4.34
N VAL A 213 5.61 -2.15 5.65
CA VAL A 213 4.51 -1.45 6.33
C VAL A 213 5.05 -0.42 7.31
N GLU A 214 4.27 0.62 7.53
CA GLU A 214 4.53 1.65 8.51
C GLU A 214 3.36 1.72 9.51
N PHE A 215 3.63 2.18 10.71
CA PHE A 215 2.64 2.30 11.77
C PHE A 215 2.63 3.71 12.30
N GLY A 216 1.46 4.14 12.81
CA GLY A 216 1.30 5.43 13.45
C GLY A 216 0.57 5.32 14.78
N ARG A 217 0.75 6.33 15.62
CA ARG A 217 -0.02 6.50 16.87
C ARG A 217 -1.25 7.35 16.57
N TRP A 218 -2.40 6.85 16.91
CA TRP A 218 -3.69 7.53 16.77
C TRP A 218 -4.61 7.12 17.89
N ASP A 219 -5.23 8.09 18.54
CA ASP A 219 -6.15 7.89 19.69
C ASP A 219 -5.57 6.92 20.76
N GLY A 220 -4.31 7.14 21.13
CA GLY A 220 -3.60 6.32 22.12
C GLY A 220 -3.31 4.89 21.69
N GLN A 221 -3.49 4.55 20.43
CA GLN A 221 -3.26 3.20 19.89
C GLN A 221 -2.30 3.23 18.70
N ILE A 222 -1.68 2.09 18.43
CA ILE A 222 -0.89 1.89 17.23
C ILE A 222 -1.79 1.31 16.13
N ILE A 223 -1.80 1.94 14.98
CA ILE A 223 -2.56 1.51 13.81
C ILE A 223 -1.64 1.35 12.60
N LEU A 224 -2.03 0.48 11.68
CA LEU A 224 -1.37 0.36 10.37
C LEU A 224 -1.60 1.63 9.57
N ALA A 225 -0.54 2.19 9.04
CA ALA A 225 -0.54 3.43 8.26
C ALA A 225 0.19 3.25 6.92
N ASP A 226 0.41 4.33 6.22
CA ASP A 226 1.07 4.41 4.92
C ASP A 226 0.28 3.68 3.83
N GLU A 227 0.83 2.69 3.17
CA GLU A 227 0.19 1.91 2.12
C GLU A 227 0.68 0.46 2.09
N ILE A 228 -0.16 -0.43 1.54
CA ILE A 228 0.26 -1.71 1.00
C ILE A 228 -0.16 -1.73 -0.48
N SER A 229 0.83 -1.66 -1.36
CA SER A 229 0.61 -1.51 -2.81
C SER A 229 1.78 -2.14 -3.58
N PRO A 230 1.69 -2.27 -4.91
CA PRO A 230 2.82 -2.69 -5.74
C PRO A 230 4.10 -1.84 -5.61
N ASP A 231 4.02 -0.66 -5.00
CA ASP A 231 5.18 0.19 -4.72
C ASP A 231 5.92 -0.22 -3.43
N THR A 232 5.21 -0.80 -2.45
CA THR A 232 5.73 -1.17 -1.13
C THR A 232 5.80 -2.67 -0.89
N ALA A 233 5.19 -3.48 -1.76
CA ALA A 233 5.19 -4.92 -1.70
C ALA A 233 5.67 -5.52 -3.03
N ARG A 234 6.29 -6.70 -2.97
CA ARG A 234 6.61 -7.53 -4.12
C ARG A 234 5.58 -8.61 -4.30
N PHE A 235 4.88 -8.54 -5.41
CA PHE A 235 3.90 -9.51 -5.84
C PHE A 235 4.41 -10.21 -7.11
N TRP A 236 4.55 -11.52 -7.05
CA TRP A 236 4.93 -12.30 -8.22
C TRP A 236 3.78 -13.18 -8.68
N ASP A 237 3.66 -13.37 -9.98
CA ASP A 237 2.77 -14.41 -10.51
C ASP A 237 3.21 -15.78 -9.99
N ALA A 238 2.30 -16.51 -9.37
CA ALA A 238 2.63 -17.76 -8.68
C ALA A 238 3.10 -18.89 -9.62
N LYS A 239 2.82 -18.81 -10.93
CA LYS A 239 3.20 -19.82 -11.93
C LYS A 239 4.50 -19.45 -12.64
N THR A 240 4.66 -18.19 -13.02
CA THR A 240 5.80 -17.71 -13.84
C THR A 240 6.90 -17.10 -13.00
N HIS A 241 6.61 -16.71 -11.76
CA HIS A 241 7.48 -15.92 -10.87
C HIS A 241 7.88 -14.55 -11.44
N GLU A 242 7.11 -14.06 -12.41
CA GLU A 242 7.29 -12.72 -12.97
C GLU A 242 6.78 -11.67 -11.98
N PRO A 243 7.54 -10.56 -11.77
CA PRO A 243 7.08 -9.46 -10.93
C PRO A 243 5.82 -8.78 -11.49
N MET A 244 4.87 -8.47 -10.61
CA MET A 244 3.65 -7.70 -10.91
C MET A 244 3.66 -6.34 -10.18
N ASP A 245 4.83 -5.85 -9.83
CA ASP A 245 5.10 -4.71 -8.95
C ASP A 245 6.15 -3.77 -9.53
N ILE A 246 6.59 -2.80 -8.74
CA ILE A 246 7.57 -1.77 -9.11
C ILE A 246 8.93 -2.35 -9.54
N ASP A 247 9.24 -3.62 -9.25
CA ASP A 247 10.49 -4.23 -9.69
C ASP A 247 10.55 -4.37 -11.22
N ARG A 248 9.41 -4.43 -11.93
CA ARG A 248 9.42 -4.33 -13.40
C ARG A 248 10.02 -3.03 -13.90
N PHE A 249 9.65 -1.91 -13.27
CA PHE A 249 10.25 -0.61 -13.57
C PHE A 249 11.71 -0.55 -13.13
N ARG A 250 12.03 -1.02 -11.93
CA ARG A 250 13.41 -1.01 -11.40
C ARG A 250 14.39 -1.78 -12.28
N ARG A 251 13.93 -2.91 -12.84
CA ARG A 251 14.75 -3.87 -13.60
C ARG A 251 14.59 -3.80 -15.13
N ASP A 252 13.87 -2.80 -15.64
CA ASP A 252 13.60 -2.60 -17.07
C ASP A 252 12.96 -3.81 -17.78
N LEU A 253 12.03 -4.50 -17.10
CA LEU A 253 11.39 -5.70 -17.62
C LEU A 253 10.25 -5.39 -18.62
N GLY A 254 9.88 -4.12 -18.81
CA GLY A 254 8.76 -3.71 -19.65
C GLY A 254 7.39 -4.11 -19.11
N ASN A 255 6.32 -3.73 -19.81
CA ASN A 255 4.93 -4.05 -19.49
C ASN A 255 4.54 -3.72 -18.04
N VAL A 256 5.02 -2.57 -17.52
CA VAL A 256 4.84 -2.21 -16.11
C VAL A 256 3.36 -1.92 -15.83
N GLU A 257 2.73 -1.08 -16.67
CA GLU A 257 1.32 -0.72 -16.57
C GLU A 257 0.42 -1.95 -16.62
N GLN A 258 0.68 -2.86 -17.58
CA GLN A 258 -0.10 -4.09 -17.76
C GLN A 258 0.01 -5.01 -16.53
N ALA A 259 1.19 -5.09 -15.93
CA ALA A 259 1.41 -5.90 -14.72
C ALA A 259 0.66 -5.34 -13.51
N TYR A 260 0.63 -4.01 -13.34
CA TYR A 260 -0.15 -3.34 -12.30
C TYR A 260 -1.66 -3.56 -12.50
N GLN A 261 -2.15 -3.42 -13.73
CA GLN A 261 -3.56 -3.66 -14.06
C GLN A 261 -3.95 -5.13 -13.85
N GLU A 262 -3.11 -6.08 -14.24
CA GLU A 262 -3.37 -7.50 -14.04
C GLU A 262 -3.41 -7.86 -12.54
N LEU A 263 -2.52 -7.27 -11.73
CA LEU A 263 -2.57 -7.47 -10.28
C LEU A 263 -3.87 -6.91 -9.70
N LEU A 264 -4.27 -5.69 -10.09
CA LEU A 264 -5.53 -5.09 -9.68
C LEU A 264 -6.72 -5.97 -10.06
N ARG A 265 -6.80 -6.42 -11.32
CA ARG A 265 -7.85 -7.29 -11.83
C ARG A 265 -8.00 -8.57 -10.97
N ARG A 266 -6.88 -9.23 -10.65
CA ARG A 266 -6.90 -10.42 -9.78
C ARG A 266 -7.36 -10.11 -8.37
N MET A 267 -6.92 -8.98 -7.80
CA MET A 267 -7.32 -8.58 -6.45
C MET A 267 -8.81 -8.19 -6.35
N MET A 268 -9.40 -7.68 -7.45
CA MET A 268 -10.83 -7.34 -7.49
C MET A 268 -11.72 -8.52 -7.90
N GLY A 269 -11.15 -9.67 -8.25
CA GLY A 269 -11.90 -10.88 -8.62
C GLY A 269 -12.49 -10.83 -10.04
N GLU A 270 -11.88 -10.06 -10.94
CA GLU A 270 -12.31 -9.89 -12.34
C GLU A 270 -11.64 -10.88 -13.31
#